data_5da1db9f8ceac0afc4261c0097cb180f
#
_entry.id   5da1db9f8ceac0afc4261c0097cb180f
#
_cell.length_a   1.000
_cell.length_b   1.000
_cell.length_c   1.000
_cell.angle_alpha   90.00
_cell.angle_beta   90.00
_cell.angle_gamma   90.00
#
_symmetry.space_group_name_H-M   'P 1'
#
loop_
_entity.id
_entity.type
_entity.pdbx_description
1 polymer ?
#
loop_
_entity_poly.entity_id
_entity_poly.type
_entity_poly.pdbx_seq_one_letter_code
_entity_poly.pdbx_strand_id
1 'polypeptide(L)'
;RSRGLGDVYKRQAEDRPVYQLMYRLLMLILDARDKFPKNYRYEFGTELMMSALRCCELIRYANSSLPRRVEYLNEFLVKFDTLKLLLRVCRDRKLINIQTTADIIEMITSIEKQIIGWRNFTASQEKTASVKPEP
;
A
#
# COMPACT_ATOMS: atom_id res chain seq x y z
N ARG A 1 -17.53 3.66 27.59
CA ARG A 1 -17.83 3.77 26.19
C ARG A 1 -17.24 2.59 25.44
N SER A 2 -18.09 1.75 24.97
CA SER A 2 -17.65 0.55 24.27
C SER A 2 -17.30 0.89 22.81
N ARG A 3 -16.27 0.21 22.31
CA ARG A 3 -15.91 0.29 20.91
C ARG A 3 -16.21 -1.05 20.25
N GLY A 4 -16.68 -0.99 19.01
CA GLY A 4 -16.95 -2.19 18.25
C GLY A 4 -15.68 -2.94 17.88
N LEU A 5 -15.83 -4.23 17.57
CA LEU A 5 -14.74 -5.07 17.13
C LEU A 5 -14.04 -4.50 15.87
N GLY A 6 -14.82 -3.88 14.98
CA GLY A 6 -14.30 -3.24 13.78
C GLY A 6 -13.30 -2.12 14.08
N ASP A 7 -13.53 -1.34 15.14
CA ASP A 7 -12.61 -0.27 15.54
C ASP A 7 -11.28 -0.82 16.02
N VAL A 8 -11.29 -1.97 16.72
CA VAL A 8 -10.08 -2.63 17.19
C VAL A 8 -9.24 -3.10 16.00
N TYR A 9 -9.84 -3.76 15.03
CA TYR A 9 -9.15 -4.23 13.82
C TYR A 9 -8.61 -3.06 13.00
N LYS A 10 -9.37 -1.99 12.88
CA LYS A 10 -8.94 -0.78 12.16
C LYS A 10 -7.68 -0.19 12.79
N ARG A 11 -7.63 -0.10 14.11
CA ARG A 11 -6.45 0.41 14.82
C ARG A 11 -5.24 -0.48 14.63
N GLN A 12 -5.42 -1.81 14.70
CA GLN A 12 -4.33 -2.74 14.49
C GLN A 12 -3.71 -2.58 13.11
N ALA A 13 -4.56 -2.38 12.08
CA ALA A 13 -4.09 -2.13 10.73
C ALA A 13 -3.29 -0.83 10.64
N GLU A 14 -3.78 0.24 11.27
CA GLU A 14 -3.15 1.56 11.25
C GLU A 14 -1.84 1.59 12.02
N ASP A 15 -1.66 0.70 12.99
CA ASP A 15 -0.43 0.59 13.77
C ASP A 15 0.68 -0.19 13.05
N ARG A 16 0.35 -0.93 11.98
CA ARG A 16 1.37 -1.67 11.24
C ARG A 16 2.35 -0.71 10.58
N PRO A 17 3.68 -0.96 10.72
CA PRO A 17 4.67 -0.10 10.06
C PRO A 17 4.45 0.08 8.56
N VAL A 18 4.05 -0.98 7.85
CA VAL A 18 3.82 -0.90 6.41
C VAL A 18 2.62 -0.02 6.08
N TYR A 19 1.56 -0.05 6.90
CA TYR A 19 0.41 0.83 6.71
C TYR A 19 0.81 2.29 6.92
N GLN A 20 1.53 2.56 8.00
CA GLN A 20 2.00 3.92 8.29
C GLN A 20 2.87 4.47 7.17
N LEU A 21 3.75 3.64 6.64
CA LEU A 21 4.64 4.04 5.54
C LEU A 21 3.84 4.29 4.26
N MET A 22 2.87 3.44 3.95
CA MET A 22 1.99 3.62 2.79
C MET A 22 1.14 4.89 2.93
N TYR A 23 0.64 5.16 4.12
CA TYR A 23 -0.12 6.36 4.41
C TYR A 23 0.75 7.62 4.22
N ARG A 24 1.99 7.58 4.70
CA ARG A 24 2.93 8.69 4.51
C ARG A 24 3.23 8.91 3.03
N LEU A 25 3.35 7.83 2.26
CA LEU A 25 3.52 7.93 0.81
C LEU A 25 2.31 8.61 0.17
N LEU A 26 1.10 8.23 0.58
CA LEU A 26 -0.14 8.88 0.11
C LEU A 26 -0.11 10.39 0.42
N MET A 27 0.27 10.78 1.63
CA MET A 27 0.34 12.19 2.01
C MET A 27 1.35 12.95 1.16
N LEU A 28 2.51 12.35 0.91
CA LEU A 28 3.54 12.94 0.08
C LEU A 28 3.08 13.11 -1.37
N ILE A 29 2.31 12.13 -1.87
CA ILE A 29 1.70 12.19 -3.20
C ILE A 29 0.70 13.34 -3.29
N LEU A 30 -0.14 13.52 -2.27
CA LEU A 30 -1.12 14.61 -2.23
C LEU A 30 -0.43 15.97 -2.24
N ASP A 31 0.63 16.11 -1.45
CA ASP A 31 1.42 17.35 -1.42
C ASP A 31 2.06 17.63 -2.79
N ALA A 32 2.60 16.60 -3.43
CA ALA A 32 3.19 16.73 -4.76
C ALA A 32 2.14 17.12 -5.80
N ARG A 33 0.96 16.47 -5.76
CA ARG A 33 -0.14 16.73 -6.69
C ARG A 33 -0.58 18.19 -6.65
N ASP A 34 -0.63 18.78 -5.47
CA ASP A 34 -1.02 20.19 -5.31
C ASP A 34 -0.12 21.14 -6.10
N LYS A 35 1.11 20.71 -6.37
CA LYS A 35 2.11 21.51 -7.10
C LYS A 35 2.18 21.14 -8.59
N PHE A 36 1.42 20.15 -9.05
CA PHE A 36 1.44 19.77 -10.46
C PHE A 36 0.89 20.89 -11.35
N PRO A 37 1.43 21.02 -12.57
CA PRO A 37 0.80 21.87 -13.58
C PRO A 37 -0.66 21.45 -13.78
N LYS A 38 -1.51 22.39 -14.15
CA LYS A 38 -2.94 22.18 -14.26
C LYS A 38 -3.32 20.98 -15.12
N ASN A 39 -2.59 20.77 -16.22
CA ASN A 39 -2.85 19.67 -17.17
C ASN A 39 -2.53 18.28 -16.58
N TYR A 40 -1.80 18.20 -15.48
CA TYR A 40 -1.50 16.93 -14.78
C TYR A 40 -2.26 16.78 -13.47
N ARG A 41 -2.80 17.87 -12.93
CA ARG A 41 -3.36 17.87 -11.57
C ARG A 41 -4.63 17.06 -11.45
N TYR A 42 -5.52 17.14 -12.42
CA TYR A 42 -6.85 16.57 -12.28
C TYR A 42 -6.92 15.12 -12.74
N GLU A 43 -6.77 14.82 -14.00
CA GLU A 43 -6.90 13.44 -14.49
C GLU A 43 -5.77 12.56 -13.98
N PHE A 44 -4.55 12.89 -14.30
CA PHE A 44 -3.37 12.13 -13.90
C PHE A 44 -3.20 12.13 -12.37
N GLY A 45 -3.30 13.29 -11.76
CA GLY A 45 -3.14 13.45 -10.31
C GLY A 45 -4.22 12.69 -9.53
N THR A 46 -5.44 12.62 -10.05
CA THR A 46 -6.52 11.85 -9.42
C THR A 46 -6.24 10.36 -9.52
N GLU A 47 -5.80 9.87 -10.67
CA GLU A 47 -5.43 8.47 -10.85
C GLU A 47 -4.30 8.07 -9.90
N LEU A 48 -3.29 8.92 -9.79
CA LEU A 48 -2.17 8.72 -8.87
C LEU A 48 -2.65 8.62 -7.42
N MET A 49 -3.48 9.57 -7.00
CA MET A 49 -4.05 9.61 -5.65
C MET A 49 -4.90 8.36 -5.37
N MET A 50 -5.79 8.00 -6.30
CA MET A 50 -6.67 6.85 -6.13
C MET A 50 -5.90 5.54 -6.05
N SER A 51 -4.83 5.39 -6.84
CA SER A 51 -3.96 4.22 -6.78
C SER A 51 -3.30 4.08 -5.40
N ALA A 52 -2.80 5.18 -4.85
CA ALA A 52 -2.18 5.17 -3.52
C ALA A 52 -3.23 4.88 -2.43
N LEU A 53 -4.40 5.47 -2.54
CA LEU A 53 -5.50 5.24 -1.59
C LEU A 53 -5.93 3.78 -1.60
N ARG A 54 -6.07 3.18 -2.79
CA ARG A 54 -6.43 1.77 -2.93
C ARG A 54 -5.41 0.86 -2.25
N CYS A 55 -4.12 1.20 -2.36
CA CYS A 55 -3.06 0.46 -1.67
C CYS A 55 -3.23 0.51 -0.15
N CYS A 56 -3.56 1.67 0.40
CA CYS A 56 -3.86 1.79 1.83
C CYS A 56 -5.05 0.90 2.22
N GLU A 57 -6.11 0.93 1.44
CA GLU A 57 -7.30 0.12 1.69
C GLU A 57 -6.99 -1.38 1.70
N LEU A 58 -6.17 -1.83 0.75
CA LEU A 58 -5.83 -3.24 0.63
C LEU A 58 -5.02 -3.75 1.83
N ILE A 59 -4.14 -2.91 2.39
CA ILE A 59 -3.43 -3.26 3.63
C ILE A 59 -4.43 -3.46 4.77
N ARG A 60 -5.40 -2.57 4.87
CA ARG A 60 -6.43 -2.68 5.91
C ARG A 60 -7.28 -3.94 5.73
N TYR A 61 -7.68 -4.25 4.51
CA TYR A 61 -8.45 -5.46 4.22
C TYR A 61 -7.62 -6.71 4.55
N ALA A 62 -6.35 -6.73 4.14
CA ALA A 62 -5.45 -7.84 4.45
C ALA A 62 -5.32 -8.06 5.95
N ASN A 63 -5.24 -6.98 6.73
CA ASN A 63 -5.15 -7.07 8.18
C ASN A 63 -6.44 -7.61 8.80
N SER A 64 -7.59 -7.27 8.22
CA SER A 64 -8.90 -7.59 8.80
C SER A 64 -9.37 -9.01 8.51
N SER A 65 -8.83 -9.67 7.50
CA SER A 65 -9.33 -10.98 7.07
C SER A 65 -8.18 -11.96 6.88
N LEU A 66 -7.95 -12.81 7.86
CA LEU A 66 -6.94 -13.85 7.74
C LEU A 66 -7.22 -14.81 6.56
N PRO A 67 -8.47 -15.28 6.34
CA PRO A 67 -8.74 -16.17 5.21
C PRO A 67 -8.44 -15.58 3.84
N ARG A 68 -8.56 -14.26 3.69
CA ARG A 68 -8.36 -13.59 2.41
C ARG A 68 -7.10 -12.75 2.36
N ARG A 69 -6.25 -12.88 3.36
CA ARG A 69 -5.05 -12.03 3.48
C ARG A 69 -4.11 -12.17 2.29
N VAL A 70 -3.79 -13.40 1.89
CA VAL A 70 -2.91 -13.62 0.74
C VAL A 70 -3.50 -13.01 -0.53
N GLU A 71 -4.79 -13.18 -0.74
CA GLU A 71 -5.51 -12.61 -1.87
C GLU A 71 -5.38 -11.08 -1.90
N TYR A 72 -5.65 -10.43 -0.76
CA TYR A 72 -5.55 -8.97 -0.66
C TYR A 72 -4.11 -8.47 -0.85
N LEU A 73 -3.13 -9.19 -0.31
CA LEU A 73 -1.73 -8.80 -0.47
C LEU A 73 -1.24 -8.98 -1.91
N ASN A 74 -1.73 -10.00 -2.60
CA ASN A 74 -1.46 -10.17 -4.03
C ASN A 74 -2.10 -9.05 -4.85
N GLU A 75 -3.32 -8.68 -4.53
CA GLU A 75 -4.00 -7.55 -5.17
C GLU A 75 -3.24 -6.25 -4.91
N PHE A 76 -2.76 -6.06 -3.68
CA PHE A 76 -1.91 -4.92 -3.35
C PHE A 76 -0.70 -4.84 -4.28
N LEU A 77 0.00 -5.94 -4.48
CA LEU A 77 1.21 -5.94 -5.31
C LEU A 77 0.91 -5.55 -6.76
N VAL A 78 -0.24 -5.98 -7.28
CA VAL A 78 -0.68 -5.59 -8.63
C VAL A 78 -0.96 -4.08 -8.69
N LYS A 79 -1.69 -3.56 -7.72
CA LYS A 79 -2.02 -2.13 -7.65
C LYS A 79 -0.78 -1.28 -7.39
N PHE A 80 0.14 -1.80 -6.60
CA PHE A 80 1.39 -1.12 -6.28
C PHE A 80 2.29 -0.99 -7.52
N ASP A 81 2.28 -1.99 -8.39
CA ASP A 81 3.00 -1.91 -9.68
C ASP A 81 2.47 -0.76 -10.53
N THR A 82 1.15 -0.57 -10.56
CA THR A 82 0.54 0.56 -11.25
C THR A 82 0.98 1.88 -10.61
N LEU A 83 0.97 1.95 -9.30
CA LEU A 83 1.43 3.14 -8.57
C LEU A 83 2.89 3.45 -8.89
N LYS A 84 3.74 2.44 -8.92
CA LYS A 84 5.15 2.62 -9.27
C LYS A 84 5.31 3.18 -10.69
N LEU A 85 4.49 2.71 -11.63
CA LEU A 85 4.48 3.24 -12.99
C LEU A 85 4.08 4.71 -13.02
N LEU A 86 3.01 5.07 -12.30
CA LEU A 86 2.56 6.46 -12.22
C LEU A 86 3.62 7.37 -11.61
N LEU A 87 4.32 6.90 -10.58
CA LEU A 87 5.40 7.65 -9.94
C LEU A 87 6.61 7.79 -10.87
N ARG A 88 6.87 6.79 -11.69
CA ARG A 88 7.91 6.87 -12.72
C ARG A 88 7.57 7.95 -13.75
N VAL A 89 6.30 8.05 -14.14
CA VAL A 89 5.85 9.14 -15.03
C VAL A 89 6.09 10.50 -14.36
N CYS A 90 5.78 10.62 -13.06
CA CYS A 90 6.05 11.85 -12.31
C CYS A 90 7.53 12.24 -12.39
N ARG A 91 8.43 11.29 -12.22
CA ARG A 91 9.87 11.52 -12.31
C ARG A 91 10.26 11.94 -13.73
N ASP A 92 9.82 11.17 -14.71
CA ASP A 92 10.23 11.39 -16.12
C ASP A 92 9.67 12.70 -16.68
N ARG A 93 8.49 13.11 -16.23
CA ARG A 93 7.87 14.38 -16.62
C ARG A 93 8.27 15.54 -15.70
N LYS A 94 9.15 15.27 -14.76
CA LYS A 94 9.67 16.27 -13.80
C LYS A 94 8.56 16.96 -13.00
N LEU A 95 7.55 16.18 -12.63
CA LEU A 95 6.46 16.67 -11.77
C LEU A 95 6.86 16.69 -10.29
N ILE A 96 7.90 15.96 -9.93
CA ILE A 96 8.46 15.89 -8.59
C ILE A 96 9.97 16.18 -8.68
N ASN A 97 10.52 16.77 -7.62
CA ASN A 97 11.95 17.08 -7.61
C ASN A 97 12.79 15.84 -7.25
N ILE A 98 14.11 15.99 -7.37
CA ILE A 98 15.06 14.89 -7.15
C ILE A 98 14.97 14.35 -5.72
N GLN A 99 14.86 15.23 -4.74
CA GLN A 99 14.81 14.83 -3.34
C GLN A 99 13.53 14.03 -3.05
N THR A 100 12.39 14.52 -3.52
CA THR A 100 11.12 13.82 -3.36
C THR A 100 11.15 12.45 -4.07
N THR A 101 11.76 12.40 -5.25
CA THR A 101 11.93 11.14 -5.98
C THR A 101 12.75 10.13 -5.17
N ALA A 102 13.85 10.56 -4.57
CA ALA A 102 14.69 9.70 -3.74
C ALA A 102 13.92 9.17 -2.53
N ASP A 103 13.17 10.05 -1.86
CA ASP A 103 12.35 9.67 -0.70
C ASP A 103 11.29 8.64 -1.09
N ILE A 104 10.63 8.85 -2.22
CA ILE A 104 9.62 7.93 -2.73
C ILE A 104 10.20 6.55 -3.04
N ILE A 105 11.35 6.50 -3.70
CA ILE A 105 12.01 5.23 -4.04
C ILE A 105 12.33 4.44 -2.77
N GLU A 106 12.85 5.12 -1.75
CA GLU A 106 13.15 4.49 -0.47
C GLU A 106 11.90 3.92 0.18
N MET A 107 10.81 4.68 0.19
CA MET A 107 9.53 4.23 0.74
C MET A 107 8.97 3.04 -0.03
N ILE A 108 9.01 3.09 -1.36
CA ILE A 108 8.54 2.00 -2.23
C ILE A 108 9.29 0.71 -1.94
N THR A 109 10.60 0.78 -1.85
CA THR A 109 11.45 -0.38 -1.58
C THR A 109 11.08 -1.03 -0.25
N SER A 110 10.90 -0.22 0.78
CA SER A 110 10.53 -0.72 2.11
C SER A 110 9.12 -1.31 2.12
N ILE A 111 8.15 -0.63 1.51
CA ILE A 111 6.76 -1.11 1.45
C ILE A 111 6.70 -2.46 0.74
N GLU A 112 7.31 -2.56 -0.42
CA GLU A 112 7.28 -3.79 -1.22
C GLU A 112 7.89 -4.96 -0.47
N LYS A 113 9.02 -4.74 0.16
CA LYS A 113 9.71 -5.75 0.97
C LYS A 113 8.82 -6.25 2.11
N GLN A 114 8.16 -5.34 2.81
CA GLN A 114 7.29 -5.69 3.94
C GLN A 114 6.05 -6.46 3.47
N ILE A 115 5.45 -6.04 2.38
CA ILE A 115 4.25 -6.72 1.83
C ILE A 115 4.59 -8.12 1.36
N ILE A 116 5.68 -8.28 0.62
CA ILE A 116 6.12 -9.59 0.13
C ILE A 116 6.43 -10.51 1.31
N GLY A 117 7.12 -10.00 2.32
CA GLY A 117 7.42 -10.78 3.53
C GLY A 117 6.15 -11.22 4.25
N TRP A 118 5.21 -10.32 4.41
CA TRP A 118 3.92 -10.61 5.07
C TRP A 118 3.12 -11.64 4.28
N ARG A 119 3.04 -11.47 2.95
CA ARG A 119 2.35 -12.43 2.09
C ARG A 119 2.98 -13.82 2.17
N ASN A 120 4.31 -13.89 2.07
CA ASN A 120 5.02 -15.17 2.09
C ASN A 120 4.86 -15.87 3.43
N PHE A 121 4.92 -15.12 4.53
CA PHE A 121 4.70 -15.66 5.87
C PHE A 121 3.27 -16.23 5.98
N THR A 122 2.27 -15.47 5.54
CA THR A 122 0.87 -15.89 5.61
C THR A 122 0.62 -17.13 4.74
N ALA A 123 1.15 -17.15 3.53
CA ALA A 123 1.03 -18.29 2.62
C ALA A 123 1.67 -19.55 3.22
N SER A 124 2.82 -19.39 3.87
CA SER A 124 3.50 -20.48 4.57
C SER A 124 2.64 -21.02 5.72
N GLN A 125 2.02 -20.13 6.49
CA GLN A 125 1.12 -20.51 7.58
C GLN A 125 -0.10 -21.28 7.07
N GLU A 126 -0.73 -20.83 6.00
CA GLU A 126 -1.87 -21.49 5.38
C GLU A 126 -1.50 -22.88 4.89
N LYS A 127 -0.35 -23.02 4.25
CA LYS A 127 0.15 -24.29 3.75
C LYS A 127 0.38 -25.28 4.90
N THR A 128 0.97 -24.81 5.99
CA THR A 128 1.20 -25.63 7.19
C THR A 128 -0.13 -26.05 7.81
N ALA A 129 -1.10 -25.14 7.90
CA ALA A 129 -2.41 -25.41 8.47
C ALA A 129 -3.23 -26.40 7.62
N SER A 130 -3.01 -26.44 6.29
CA SER A 130 -3.71 -27.34 5.39
C SER A 130 -3.16 -28.78 5.45
N VAL A 131 -1.96 -28.97 5.97
CA VAL A 131 -1.36 -30.30 6.16
C VAL A 131 -1.82 -30.82 7.51
N LYS A 132 -2.87 -31.64 7.50
CA LYS A 132 -3.37 -32.28 8.72
C LYS A 132 -2.55 -33.53 9.00
N PRO A 133 -2.12 -33.73 10.24
CA PRO A 133 -1.46 -34.98 10.58
C PRO A 133 -2.42 -36.14 10.40
N GLU A 134 -1.94 -37.26 9.95
CA GLU A 134 -2.73 -38.50 9.87
C GLU A 134 -3.17 -38.90 11.26
N PRO A 135 -4.41 -39.39 11.42
CA PRO A 135 -4.90 -39.84 12.72
C PRO A 135 -4.14 -41.07 13.24
#